data_645fca2dd6151edca618fd6c0d46583d
#
_entry.id   645fca2dd6151edca618fd6c0d46583d
#
_cell.length_a   1.000
_cell.length_b   1.000
_cell.length_c   1.000
_cell.angle_alpha   90.00
_cell.angle_beta   90.00
_cell.angle_gamma   90.00
#
_symmetry.space_group_name_H-M   'P 1'
#
loop_
_entity.id
_entity.type
_entity.pdbx_description
1 polymer ?
#
loop_
_entity_poly.entity_id
_entity_poly.type
_entity_poly.pdbx_seq_one_letter_code
_entity_poly.pdbx_strand_id
1 'polypeptide(L)'
;MSSSLRYDLNNGSQDGLHEHPVGVVGSARKSALNAMGTSGEGELFSNIMMEADFSIRKRRVWVPEQDSLASEDIDLLDDDDDLEEEEDDGVGCPLPSTPEDNQLLEAEMTEVLKAGVLSDEIDLGALAHNAAEQAEEFVRKVWEASWKVCHFKNLPAWLQDNDFLHKGHRPPLPSFSACFKSIFRIHTETGNIWTHLLGCVMFIGVATYFLTRPAFEIQLQEKLIFLTFFIGAIICLGFSFAFHTLCCHSEMVGKLFSKLDYCGIALLIMGSFVPWLYYGFYCHYKHKLIYLTVVIVLGITSIITSLWDKFSQPNLRPLRAGVFMSFGLSGIIPAIHYVLMEGWVSKISQASLGWLILMGLLYILGALFYALRVPERWFPGKCDLWFQSHQIFHVLVLVAAFVHYHGISEMAMYRVTVGECDIPHQHPAISF
;
A
#
# COMPACT_ATOMS: atom_id res chain seq x y z
N MET A 1 50.56 -21.26 32.32
CA MET A 1 50.41 -21.12 33.75
C MET A 1 48.95 -20.76 33.99
N SER A 2 48.05 -21.68 34.09
CA SER A 2 47.62 -22.64 35.12
C SER A 2 47.23 -21.94 36.42
N SER A 3 45.94 -21.89 36.66
CA SER A 3 45.27 -22.41 37.85
C SER A 3 43.76 -22.18 37.80
N SER A 4 43.11 -23.27 37.65
CA SER A 4 41.83 -23.75 38.06
C SER A 4 41.55 -23.53 39.56
N LEU A 5 40.29 -23.25 39.90
CA LEU A 5 39.70 -23.65 41.17
C LEU A 5 38.24 -23.96 40.98
N ARG A 6 37.97 -25.26 41.16
CA ARG A 6 36.69 -25.95 41.36
C ARG A 6 36.29 -25.79 42.83
N TYR A 7 35.03 -25.65 43.16
CA TYR A 7 34.47 -26.12 44.41
C TYR A 7 33.11 -26.77 44.22
N ASP A 8 32.97 -27.94 44.79
CA ASP A 8 31.90 -28.92 44.75
C ASP A 8 30.79 -28.67 45.78
N LEU A 9 29.61 -29.12 45.44
CA LEU A 9 28.61 -29.96 46.15
C LEU A 9 28.47 -29.83 47.70
N ASN A 10 27.26 -29.62 48.20
CA ASN A 10 26.49 -30.73 48.84
C ASN A 10 25.19 -30.26 49.52
N ASN A 11 24.13 -31.05 49.32
CA ASN A 11 23.11 -31.61 50.25
C ASN A 11 22.28 -30.63 51.12
N GLY A 12 20.98 -30.76 51.14
CA GLY A 12 20.15 -31.85 51.64
C GLY A 12 18.71 -31.38 51.85
N SER A 13 17.80 -32.16 51.39
CA SER A 13 16.85 -32.96 52.08
C SER A 13 15.57 -32.36 52.69
N GLN A 14 14.43 -32.85 52.14
CA GLN A 14 13.18 -33.37 52.80
C GLN A 14 12.20 -32.33 53.36
N ASP A 15 10.95 -32.34 53.15
CA ASP A 15 9.81 -33.22 53.10
C ASP A 15 8.52 -32.37 53.11
N GLY A 16 7.44 -32.87 52.53
CA GLY A 16 6.11 -32.30 52.81
C GLY A 16 5.06 -32.56 51.71
N LEU A 17 4.57 -33.78 51.63
CA LEU A 17 3.34 -34.20 50.95
C LEU A 17 2.12 -33.44 51.49
N HIS A 18 1.24 -32.97 50.58
CA HIS A 18 -0.22 -33.06 50.81
C HIS A 18 -0.99 -33.15 49.49
N GLU A 19 -1.86 -34.15 49.42
CA GLU A 19 -2.73 -34.56 48.33
C GLU A 19 -3.95 -33.65 48.17
N HIS A 20 -4.39 -33.49 46.89
CA HIS A 20 -5.71 -33.46 46.26
C HIS A 20 -6.89 -32.66 46.89
N PRO A 21 -7.85 -32.11 46.08
CA PRO A 21 -8.59 -32.90 45.09
C PRO A 21 -8.89 -32.24 43.73
N VAL A 22 -9.17 -33.12 42.77
CA VAL A 22 -9.80 -32.96 41.48
C VAL A 22 -11.15 -32.20 41.57
N GLY A 23 -11.33 -31.16 40.77
CA GLY A 23 -12.59 -30.47 40.57
C GLY A 23 -12.84 -30.17 39.10
N VAL A 24 -13.82 -30.87 38.57
CA VAL A 24 -14.43 -30.84 37.25
C VAL A 24 -14.75 -29.38 36.81
N VAL A 25 -14.19 -28.93 35.65
CA VAL A 25 -14.75 -27.84 34.86
C VAL A 25 -14.74 -28.26 33.38
N GLY A 26 -15.68 -29.09 33.03
CA GLY A 26 -16.14 -29.24 31.67
C GLY A 26 -17.51 -28.58 31.60
N SER A 27 -17.70 -27.62 30.69
CA SER A 27 -18.95 -27.01 30.24
C SER A 27 -19.01 -25.48 30.32
N ALA A 28 -18.05 -24.79 29.66
CA ALA A 28 -18.21 -23.40 29.35
C ALA A 28 -17.58 -22.99 27.98
N ARG A 29 -17.27 -23.96 27.13
CA ARG A 29 -16.60 -23.69 25.84
C ARG A 29 -17.51 -23.85 24.61
N LYS A 30 -18.80 -24.13 24.79
CA LYS A 30 -19.77 -24.26 23.68
C LYS A 30 -20.78 -23.13 23.54
N SER A 31 -20.83 -22.16 24.46
CA SER A 31 -21.79 -21.05 24.37
C SER A 31 -21.19 -19.72 23.85
N ALA A 32 -19.88 -19.63 23.66
CA ALA A 32 -19.25 -18.41 23.15
C ALA A 32 -19.02 -18.39 21.62
N LEU A 33 -19.29 -19.48 20.91
CA LEU A 33 -19.13 -19.55 19.45
C LEU A 33 -20.43 -19.25 18.66
N ASN A 34 -21.57 -19.09 19.33
CA ASN A 34 -22.86 -18.82 18.68
C ASN A 34 -23.36 -17.37 18.84
N ALA A 35 -22.52 -16.45 19.32
CA ALA A 35 -22.88 -15.05 19.51
C ALA A 35 -22.08 -14.07 18.64
N MET A 36 -21.26 -14.54 17.69
CA MET A 36 -20.76 -13.68 16.61
C MET A 36 -21.59 -13.94 15.36
N GLY A 37 -22.76 -13.31 15.34
CA GLY A 37 -23.61 -13.19 14.17
C GLY A 37 -22.83 -12.49 13.06
N THR A 38 -22.93 -13.05 11.88
CA THR A 38 -22.53 -12.44 10.61
C THR A 38 -23.08 -11.03 10.54
N SER A 39 -22.29 -10.06 10.84
CA SER A 39 -22.68 -8.67 10.88
C SER A 39 -22.57 -8.05 9.49
N GLY A 40 -23.54 -7.24 9.18
CA GLY A 40 -23.89 -6.55 7.96
C GLY A 40 -22.87 -5.66 7.23
N GLU A 41 -21.59 -5.82 7.46
CA GLU A 41 -20.59 -5.06 6.70
C GLU A 41 -20.35 -5.61 5.29
N GLY A 42 -20.47 -6.92 5.12
CA GLY A 42 -20.42 -7.56 3.81
C GLY A 42 -21.66 -7.26 2.95
N GLU A 43 -22.83 -7.17 3.57
CA GLU A 43 -24.08 -6.81 2.90
C GLU A 43 -24.13 -5.32 2.54
N LEU A 44 -23.57 -4.43 3.37
CA LEU A 44 -23.49 -3.00 3.07
C LEU A 44 -22.58 -2.73 1.86
N PHE A 45 -21.44 -3.42 1.79
CA PHE A 45 -20.51 -3.29 0.67
C PHE A 45 -21.08 -3.89 -0.62
N SER A 46 -21.77 -5.04 -0.52
CA SER A 46 -22.49 -5.67 -1.64
C SER A 46 -23.66 -4.80 -2.13
N ASN A 47 -24.41 -4.18 -1.23
CA ASN A 47 -25.55 -3.32 -1.58
C ASN A 47 -25.09 -1.99 -2.21
N ILE A 48 -23.99 -1.39 -1.73
CA ILE A 48 -23.36 -0.20 -2.33
C ILE A 48 -22.87 -0.52 -3.76
N MET A 49 -22.30 -1.70 -3.96
CA MET A 49 -21.82 -2.14 -5.28
C MET A 49 -22.98 -2.46 -6.23
N MET A 50 -24.10 -3.03 -5.74
CA MET A 50 -25.29 -3.30 -6.55
C MET A 50 -26.08 -2.04 -6.90
N GLU A 51 -26.16 -1.04 -5.99
CA GLU A 51 -26.82 0.24 -6.32
C GLU A 51 -26.01 1.05 -7.34
N ALA A 52 -24.67 0.98 -7.33
CA ALA A 52 -23.83 1.61 -8.34
C ALA A 52 -24.08 1.01 -9.75
N ASP A 53 -24.25 -0.30 -9.84
CA ASP A 53 -24.53 -0.99 -11.11
C ASP A 53 -25.94 -0.71 -11.64
N PHE A 54 -26.93 -0.55 -10.75
CA PHE A 54 -28.32 -0.25 -11.12
C PHE A 54 -28.54 1.21 -11.57
N SER A 55 -27.75 2.15 -11.05
CA SER A 55 -27.83 3.58 -11.41
C SER A 55 -27.33 3.85 -12.85
N ILE A 56 -26.40 3.05 -13.36
CA ILE A 56 -25.80 3.21 -14.70
C ILE A 56 -26.81 2.82 -15.81
N ARG A 57 -27.77 1.93 -15.53
CA ARG A 57 -28.74 1.49 -16.53
C ARG A 57 -29.84 2.49 -16.89
N LYS A 58 -29.98 3.62 -16.17
CA LYS A 58 -31.10 4.59 -16.39
C LYS A 58 -30.71 5.92 -17.02
N ARG A 59 -29.48 6.21 -17.37
CA ARG A 59 -29.14 7.45 -18.09
C ARG A 59 -29.13 7.26 -19.58
N ARG A 60 -30.18 7.77 -20.22
CA ARG A 60 -30.26 7.96 -21.69
C ARG A 60 -29.15 8.95 -22.10
N VAL A 61 -28.43 8.57 -23.14
CA VAL A 61 -27.46 9.40 -23.86
C VAL A 61 -28.18 10.65 -24.40
N TRP A 62 -27.73 11.80 -23.97
CA TRP A 62 -28.14 13.08 -24.57
C TRP A 62 -27.09 13.43 -25.64
N VAL A 63 -27.55 13.54 -26.91
CA VAL A 63 -26.75 13.96 -28.04
C VAL A 63 -27.05 15.46 -28.25
N PRO A 64 -26.04 16.35 -28.22
CA PRO A 64 -26.24 17.74 -28.60
C PRO A 64 -26.27 17.87 -30.11
N GLU A 65 -27.26 18.59 -30.61
CA GLU A 65 -27.48 19.02 -31.97
C GLU A 65 -26.39 20.03 -32.36
N GLN A 66 -25.83 19.86 -33.55
CA GLN A 66 -24.83 20.79 -34.13
C GLN A 66 -25.57 22.00 -34.72
N ASP A 67 -25.31 23.18 -34.20
CA ASP A 67 -25.57 24.43 -34.89
C ASP A 67 -24.33 24.86 -35.66
N SER A 68 -24.56 24.99 -36.98
CA SER A 68 -23.64 25.58 -37.95
C SER A 68 -23.68 27.09 -37.87
N LEU A 69 -22.53 27.78 -37.88
CA LEU A 69 -22.35 29.08 -38.55
C LEU A 69 -20.89 29.54 -38.65
N ALA A 70 -20.50 29.80 -39.88
CA ALA A 70 -19.69 30.89 -40.46
C ALA A 70 -18.15 30.93 -40.19
N SER A 71 -17.50 30.80 -41.34
CA SER A 71 -16.16 31.17 -41.78
C SER A 71 -15.73 32.59 -41.42
N GLU A 72 -14.48 32.77 -41.03
CA GLU A 72 -13.66 33.93 -41.44
C GLU A 72 -12.19 33.51 -41.61
N ASP A 73 -11.66 33.89 -42.76
CA ASP A 73 -10.32 33.66 -43.29
C ASP A 73 -9.25 34.46 -42.52
N ILE A 74 -8.09 33.85 -42.25
CA ILE A 74 -6.80 34.56 -42.14
C ILE A 74 -5.69 33.66 -42.69
N ASP A 75 -4.95 34.21 -43.65
CA ASP A 75 -3.87 33.64 -44.46
C ASP A 75 -2.55 33.40 -43.69
N LEU A 76 -1.86 32.34 -44.18
CA LEU A 76 -0.42 32.19 -44.44
C LEU A 76 0.62 32.41 -43.32
N LEU A 77 1.31 31.34 -42.99
CA LEU A 77 2.77 31.20 -43.22
C LEU A 77 3.16 29.70 -43.23
N ASP A 78 3.79 29.30 -44.33
CA ASP A 78 4.41 28.01 -44.56
C ASP A 78 5.59 27.81 -43.61
N ASP A 79 5.66 26.61 -42.97
CA ASP A 79 6.90 25.95 -42.55
C ASP A 79 6.72 24.46 -42.78
N ASP A 80 7.38 23.98 -43.83
CA ASP A 80 7.49 22.58 -44.22
C ASP A 80 8.30 21.81 -43.18
N ASP A 81 7.62 21.01 -42.32
CA ASP A 81 8.23 19.87 -41.62
C ASP A 81 7.46 18.61 -42.01
N ASP A 82 8.10 17.77 -42.79
CA ASP A 82 7.67 16.44 -43.19
C ASP A 82 7.38 15.57 -41.97
N LEU A 83 6.14 15.62 -41.48
CA LEU A 83 5.57 14.65 -40.55
C LEU A 83 4.82 13.62 -41.39
N GLU A 84 5.39 12.42 -41.45
CA GLU A 84 4.69 11.23 -41.93
C GLU A 84 3.31 11.16 -41.24
N GLU A 85 2.25 11.48 -41.99
CA GLU A 85 0.87 11.28 -41.59
C GLU A 85 0.62 9.75 -41.51
N GLU A 86 0.82 9.15 -40.31
CA GLU A 86 0.16 7.89 -39.99
C GLU A 86 -1.36 8.16 -40.05
N GLU A 87 -2.03 7.61 -41.06
CA GLU A 87 -3.47 7.63 -41.23
C GLU A 87 -4.15 7.25 -39.90
N ASP A 88 -4.73 8.24 -39.24
CA ASP A 88 -5.56 8.08 -38.05
C ASP A 88 -6.90 7.50 -38.50
N ASP A 89 -6.96 6.16 -38.58
CA ASP A 89 -8.23 5.44 -38.69
C ASP A 89 -9.08 5.84 -37.47
N GLY A 90 -10.00 6.75 -37.63
CA GLY A 90 -10.86 7.35 -36.62
C GLY A 90 -11.78 6.38 -35.87
N VAL A 91 -11.19 5.31 -35.35
CA VAL A 91 -11.85 4.31 -34.49
C VAL A 91 -11.71 4.77 -33.05
N GLY A 92 -12.77 5.34 -32.52
CA GLY A 92 -12.91 5.60 -31.07
C GLY A 92 -12.55 4.36 -30.25
N CYS A 93 -12.16 4.54 -28.99
CA CYS A 93 -11.84 3.45 -28.07
C CYS A 93 -12.88 2.32 -28.19
N PRO A 94 -12.48 1.07 -28.54
CA PRO A 94 -13.43 -0.03 -28.69
C PRO A 94 -14.15 -0.31 -27.37
N LEU A 95 -15.47 -0.48 -27.43
CA LEU A 95 -16.29 -0.87 -26.29
C LEU A 95 -15.89 -2.27 -25.79
N PRO A 96 -15.98 -2.54 -24.48
CA PRO A 96 -15.66 -3.85 -23.93
C PRO A 96 -16.63 -4.94 -24.40
N SER A 97 -16.14 -6.19 -24.43
CA SER A 97 -16.84 -7.41 -24.80
C SER A 97 -18.19 -7.61 -24.09
N THR A 98 -19.10 -8.30 -24.75
CA THR A 98 -20.48 -8.52 -24.32
C THR A 98 -20.61 -9.34 -23.03
N PRO A 99 -21.75 -9.26 -22.31
CA PRO A 99 -21.97 -10.02 -21.06
C PRO A 99 -21.90 -11.54 -21.22
N GLU A 100 -22.03 -12.08 -22.42
CA GLU A 100 -21.99 -13.51 -22.71
C GLU A 100 -20.60 -14.14 -22.53
N ASP A 101 -19.53 -13.39 -22.83
CA ASP A 101 -18.15 -13.87 -22.66
C ASP A 101 -17.76 -14.01 -21.18
N ASN A 102 -18.38 -13.25 -20.30
CA ASN A 102 -18.14 -13.32 -18.86
C ASN A 102 -18.84 -14.53 -18.20
N GLN A 103 -20.00 -14.95 -18.70
CA GLN A 103 -20.73 -16.10 -18.14
C GLN A 103 -20.05 -17.43 -18.46
N LEU A 104 -19.45 -17.55 -19.65
CA LEU A 104 -18.69 -18.75 -20.04
C LEU A 104 -17.45 -18.95 -19.15
N LEU A 105 -16.74 -17.87 -18.83
CA LEU A 105 -15.53 -17.94 -18.01
C LEU A 105 -15.82 -18.27 -16.53
N GLU A 106 -16.95 -17.77 -15.97
CA GLU A 106 -17.37 -18.10 -14.61
C GLU A 106 -17.86 -19.55 -14.48
N ALA A 107 -18.49 -20.10 -15.54
CA ALA A 107 -18.91 -21.49 -15.59
C ALA A 107 -17.70 -22.44 -15.61
N GLU A 108 -16.69 -22.20 -16.46
CA GLU A 108 -15.47 -23.00 -16.52
C GLU A 108 -14.66 -22.97 -15.20
N MET A 109 -14.57 -21.81 -14.55
CA MET A 109 -13.84 -21.68 -13.28
C MET A 109 -14.54 -22.43 -12.13
N THR A 110 -15.87 -22.55 -12.19
CA THR A 110 -16.65 -23.28 -11.19
C THR A 110 -16.55 -24.80 -11.39
N GLU A 111 -16.42 -25.30 -12.62
CA GLU A 111 -16.20 -26.73 -12.90
C GLU A 111 -14.79 -27.19 -12.48
N VAL A 112 -13.77 -26.39 -12.69
CA VAL A 112 -12.39 -26.67 -12.29
C VAL A 112 -12.23 -26.75 -10.78
N LEU A 113 -12.89 -25.87 -10.03
CA LEU A 113 -12.94 -25.93 -8.55
C LEU A 113 -13.63 -27.17 -8.03
N LYS A 114 -14.68 -27.68 -8.73
CA LYS A 114 -15.37 -28.91 -8.36
C LYS A 114 -14.58 -30.18 -8.66
N ALA A 115 -13.79 -30.21 -9.72
CA ALA A 115 -12.96 -31.35 -10.09
C ALA A 115 -11.79 -31.57 -9.12
N GLY A 116 -11.25 -30.52 -8.50
CA GLY A 116 -10.14 -30.60 -7.56
C GLY A 116 -10.47 -31.14 -6.16
N VAL A 117 -11.78 -31.29 -5.82
CA VAL A 117 -12.21 -31.67 -4.47
C VAL A 117 -12.46 -33.19 -4.30
N LEU A 118 -12.35 -33.98 -5.37
CA LEU A 118 -12.84 -35.39 -5.37
C LEU A 118 -11.74 -36.46 -5.44
N SER A 119 -10.45 -36.18 -5.21
CA SER A 119 -9.41 -37.22 -5.16
C SER A 119 -8.75 -37.31 -3.79
N ASP A 120 -8.80 -38.48 -3.20
CA ASP A 120 -8.28 -38.81 -1.87
C ASP A 120 -6.74 -38.92 -1.77
N GLU A 121 -6.00 -38.71 -2.87
CA GLU A 121 -4.54 -38.65 -2.88
C GLU A 121 -4.10 -37.39 -3.63
N ILE A 122 -3.77 -36.34 -2.86
CA ILE A 122 -3.32 -35.07 -3.42
C ILE A 122 -1.86 -35.20 -3.83
N ASP A 123 -1.60 -35.48 -5.11
CA ASP A 123 -0.27 -35.29 -5.69
C ASP A 123 -0.01 -33.77 -5.86
N LEU A 124 0.73 -33.23 -4.91
CA LEU A 124 1.07 -31.80 -4.89
C LEU A 124 1.82 -31.34 -6.16
N GLY A 125 2.57 -32.27 -6.79
CA GLY A 125 3.30 -32.00 -8.03
C GLY A 125 2.34 -31.87 -9.22
N ALA A 126 1.39 -32.79 -9.35
CA ALA A 126 0.35 -32.74 -10.37
C ALA A 126 -0.57 -31.54 -10.18
N LEU A 127 -0.92 -31.18 -8.93
CA LEU A 127 -1.74 -30.04 -8.61
C LEU A 127 -1.03 -28.71 -8.97
N ALA A 128 0.27 -28.59 -8.65
CA ALA A 128 1.06 -27.42 -9.01
C ALA A 128 1.24 -27.27 -10.54
N HIS A 129 1.44 -28.37 -11.25
CA HIS A 129 1.56 -28.38 -12.70
C HIS A 129 0.25 -27.97 -13.38
N ASN A 130 -0.88 -28.55 -12.96
CA ASN A 130 -2.21 -28.20 -13.46
C ASN A 130 -2.57 -26.74 -13.15
N ALA A 131 -2.23 -26.23 -11.96
CA ALA A 131 -2.44 -24.84 -11.60
C ALA A 131 -1.59 -23.89 -12.46
N ALA A 132 -0.35 -24.25 -12.77
CA ALA A 132 0.53 -23.47 -13.65
C ALA A 132 0.00 -23.44 -15.10
N GLU A 133 -0.44 -24.59 -15.64
CA GLU A 133 -1.00 -24.70 -16.97
C GLU A 133 -2.31 -23.92 -17.12
N GLN A 134 -3.19 -24.00 -16.11
CA GLN A 134 -4.42 -23.22 -16.06
C GLN A 134 -4.16 -21.70 -15.93
N ALA A 135 -3.13 -21.32 -15.16
CA ALA A 135 -2.72 -19.93 -15.07
C ALA A 135 -2.19 -19.41 -16.40
N GLU A 136 -1.40 -20.22 -17.11
CA GLU A 136 -0.89 -19.86 -18.45
C GLU A 136 -2.03 -19.74 -19.48
N GLU A 137 -2.96 -20.68 -19.49
CA GLU A 137 -4.14 -20.63 -20.36
C GLU A 137 -5.02 -19.43 -20.06
N PHE A 138 -5.26 -19.12 -18.76
CA PHE A 138 -5.98 -17.93 -18.33
C PHE A 138 -5.29 -16.64 -18.81
N VAL A 139 -3.97 -16.51 -18.62
CA VAL A 139 -3.20 -15.36 -19.10
C VAL A 139 -3.30 -15.23 -20.62
N ARG A 140 -3.23 -16.35 -21.35
CA ARG A 140 -3.38 -16.36 -22.82
C ARG A 140 -4.78 -15.89 -23.24
N LYS A 141 -5.88 -16.41 -22.64
CA LYS A 141 -7.25 -15.97 -22.91
C LYS A 141 -7.46 -14.48 -22.61
N VAL A 142 -6.87 -13.99 -21.51
CA VAL A 142 -6.89 -12.56 -21.18
C VAL A 142 -6.11 -11.73 -22.19
N TRP A 143 -4.98 -12.25 -22.70
CA TRP A 143 -4.18 -11.59 -23.72
C TRP A 143 -4.91 -11.50 -25.06
N GLU A 144 -5.68 -12.50 -25.41
CA GLU A 144 -6.52 -12.56 -26.62
C GLU A 144 -7.81 -11.75 -26.51
N ALA A 145 -8.16 -11.25 -25.29
CA ALA A 145 -9.37 -10.48 -25.06
C ALA A 145 -9.43 -9.21 -25.93
N SER A 146 -10.61 -8.85 -26.37
CA SER A 146 -10.91 -7.96 -27.50
C SER A 146 -10.64 -6.46 -27.32
N TRP A 147 -10.27 -5.95 -26.11
CA TRP A 147 -9.98 -4.53 -25.97
C TRP A 147 -8.53 -4.18 -26.33
N LYS A 148 -8.34 -3.08 -27.05
CA LYS A 148 -7.03 -2.55 -27.40
C LYS A 148 -6.66 -1.36 -26.49
N VAL A 149 -5.37 -1.13 -26.32
CA VAL A 149 -4.89 0.10 -25.67
C VAL A 149 -5.22 1.32 -26.53
N CYS A 150 -5.49 2.44 -25.86
CA CYS A 150 -5.89 3.68 -26.51
C CYS A 150 -4.78 4.72 -26.49
N HIS A 151 -4.88 5.69 -27.40
CA HIS A 151 -4.12 6.92 -27.33
C HIS A 151 -4.71 7.88 -26.28
N PHE A 152 -3.88 8.72 -25.64
CA PHE A 152 -4.29 9.69 -24.63
C PHE A 152 -5.45 10.59 -25.08
N LYS A 153 -5.40 11.09 -26.31
CA LYS A 153 -6.43 11.97 -26.90
C LYS A 153 -7.81 11.32 -27.01
N ASN A 154 -7.86 9.97 -27.10
CA ASN A 154 -9.10 9.20 -27.24
C ASN A 154 -9.70 8.80 -25.88
N LEU A 155 -9.06 9.15 -24.77
CA LEU A 155 -9.57 8.88 -23.44
C LEU A 155 -10.65 9.90 -23.05
N PRO A 156 -11.65 9.50 -22.25
CA PRO A 156 -12.55 10.46 -21.63
C PRO A 156 -11.77 11.36 -20.64
N ALA A 157 -12.21 12.59 -20.47
CA ALA A 157 -11.50 13.60 -19.67
C ALA A 157 -11.15 13.14 -18.24
N TRP A 158 -11.96 12.29 -17.62
CA TRP A 158 -11.70 11.76 -16.28
C TRP A 158 -10.56 10.74 -16.19
N LEU A 159 -10.08 10.19 -17.33
CA LEU A 159 -8.90 9.32 -17.44
C LEU A 159 -7.65 10.06 -17.93
N GLN A 160 -7.79 11.30 -18.37
CA GLN A 160 -6.67 12.12 -18.86
C GLN A 160 -5.92 12.76 -17.70
N ASP A 161 -5.05 11.98 -17.01
CA ASP A 161 -4.26 12.48 -15.86
C ASP A 161 -2.89 13.05 -16.26
N ASN A 162 -2.23 12.48 -17.29
CA ASN A 162 -0.86 12.85 -17.66
C ASN A 162 -0.69 12.97 -19.18
N ASP A 163 -0.69 14.19 -19.66
CA ASP A 163 -0.59 14.59 -21.07
C ASP A 163 0.77 14.28 -21.73
N PHE A 164 1.81 13.97 -20.97
CA PHE A 164 3.11 13.52 -21.48
C PHE A 164 3.15 12.03 -21.84
N LEU A 165 2.12 11.25 -21.48
CA LEU A 165 1.99 9.83 -21.83
C LEU A 165 1.02 9.72 -23.01
N HIS A 166 1.51 9.33 -24.17
CA HIS A 166 0.73 9.42 -25.41
C HIS A 166 -0.03 8.14 -25.75
N LYS A 167 0.58 6.96 -25.55
CA LYS A 167 0.07 5.67 -26.02
C LYS A 167 0.00 4.65 -24.86
N GLY A 168 -0.74 3.57 -25.06
CA GLY A 168 -0.76 2.44 -24.13
C GLY A 168 -1.76 2.56 -23.00
N HIS A 169 -2.72 3.47 -23.06
CA HIS A 169 -3.75 3.64 -22.03
C HIS A 169 -4.84 2.57 -22.13
N ARG A 170 -5.41 2.19 -20.98
CA ARG A 170 -6.61 1.35 -20.94
C ARG A 170 -7.83 2.17 -21.32
N PRO A 171 -8.74 1.64 -22.14
CA PRO A 171 -10.07 2.23 -22.34
C PRO A 171 -10.88 2.17 -21.04
N PRO A 172 -12.03 2.86 -20.94
CA PRO A 172 -13.01 2.62 -19.89
C PRO A 172 -13.45 1.15 -19.87
N LEU A 173 -13.29 0.48 -18.73
CA LEU A 173 -13.64 -0.92 -18.51
C LEU A 173 -14.71 -1.01 -17.40
N PRO A 174 -16.01 -0.83 -17.69
CA PRO A 174 -17.06 -0.73 -16.68
C PRO A 174 -17.43 -2.11 -16.08
N SER A 175 -16.43 -2.92 -15.80
CA SER A 175 -16.54 -4.22 -15.14
C SER A 175 -15.34 -4.44 -14.25
N PHE A 176 -15.56 -4.80 -12.98
CA PHE A 176 -14.48 -5.13 -12.04
C PHE A 176 -13.64 -6.31 -12.54
N SER A 177 -14.29 -7.35 -13.08
CA SER A 177 -13.60 -8.50 -13.67
C SER A 177 -12.68 -8.08 -14.80
N ALA A 178 -13.13 -7.21 -15.71
CA ALA A 178 -12.29 -6.69 -16.80
C ALA A 178 -11.10 -5.86 -16.28
N CYS A 179 -11.30 -5.05 -15.23
CA CYS A 179 -10.23 -4.30 -14.60
C CYS A 179 -9.19 -5.23 -13.97
N PHE A 180 -9.58 -6.28 -13.25
CA PHE A 180 -8.65 -7.26 -12.67
C PHE A 180 -7.95 -8.09 -13.74
N LYS A 181 -8.64 -8.51 -14.81
CA LYS A 181 -8.00 -9.18 -15.94
C LYS A 181 -6.96 -8.30 -16.63
N SER A 182 -7.13 -6.97 -16.63
CA SER A 182 -6.16 -6.05 -17.23
C SER A 182 -4.80 -6.05 -16.54
N ILE A 183 -4.67 -6.50 -15.27
CA ILE A 183 -3.40 -6.61 -14.54
C ILE A 183 -2.37 -7.43 -15.34
N PHE A 184 -2.82 -8.44 -16.09
CA PHE A 184 -1.98 -9.33 -16.87
C PHE A 184 -1.71 -8.84 -18.29
N ARG A 185 -2.10 -7.60 -18.63
CA ARG A 185 -1.82 -6.95 -19.92
C ARG A 185 -0.86 -5.79 -19.77
N ILE A 186 -0.13 -5.47 -20.84
CA ILE A 186 0.81 -4.34 -20.83
C ILE A 186 0.06 -3.06 -21.20
N HIS A 187 0.10 -2.08 -20.31
CA HIS A 187 -0.50 -0.75 -20.47
C HIS A 187 0.21 0.26 -19.54
N THR A 188 -0.13 1.53 -19.62
CA THR A 188 0.50 2.62 -18.85
C THR A 188 0.52 2.37 -17.34
N GLU A 189 -0.46 1.65 -16.79
CA GLU A 189 -0.59 1.39 -15.35
C GLU A 189 0.09 0.08 -14.88
N THR A 190 0.63 -0.73 -15.79
CA THR A 190 1.21 -2.04 -15.44
C THR A 190 2.31 -1.93 -14.38
N GLY A 191 3.25 -1.00 -14.54
CA GLY A 191 4.31 -0.79 -13.56
C GLY A 191 3.79 -0.35 -12.20
N ASN A 192 2.79 0.55 -12.17
CA ASN A 192 2.17 1.04 -10.94
C ASN A 192 1.46 -0.09 -10.19
N ILE A 193 0.69 -0.93 -10.90
CA ILE A 193 -0.03 -2.08 -10.33
C ILE A 193 0.95 -3.08 -9.72
N TRP A 194 1.93 -3.56 -10.50
CA TRP A 194 2.80 -4.64 -10.08
C TRP A 194 3.77 -4.24 -8.96
N THR A 195 4.29 -3.02 -8.98
CA THR A 195 5.19 -2.54 -7.91
C THR A 195 4.51 -2.55 -6.54
N HIS A 196 3.28 -2.04 -6.46
CA HIS A 196 2.57 -1.98 -5.18
C HIS A 196 1.86 -3.28 -4.82
N LEU A 197 1.42 -4.10 -5.78
CA LEU A 197 0.93 -5.45 -5.51
C LEU A 197 2.02 -6.32 -4.88
N LEU A 198 3.19 -6.40 -5.52
CA LEU A 198 4.31 -7.18 -5.00
C LEU A 198 4.80 -6.63 -3.67
N GLY A 199 4.89 -5.30 -3.54
CA GLY A 199 5.24 -4.64 -2.27
C GLY A 199 4.27 -4.99 -1.14
N CYS A 200 2.97 -4.97 -1.42
CA CYS A 200 1.93 -5.35 -0.46
C CYS A 200 2.09 -6.81 0.00
N VAL A 201 2.27 -7.74 -0.93
CA VAL A 201 2.51 -9.17 -0.63
C VAL A 201 3.79 -9.36 0.20
N MET A 202 4.87 -8.64 -0.15
CA MET A 202 6.13 -8.69 0.61
C MET A 202 5.93 -8.20 2.05
N PHE A 203 5.23 -7.08 2.27
CA PHE A 203 4.95 -6.58 3.62
C PHE A 203 4.01 -7.48 4.41
N ILE A 204 3.03 -8.14 3.78
CA ILE A 204 2.23 -9.19 4.42
C ILE A 204 3.13 -10.35 4.88
N GLY A 205 4.05 -10.80 4.04
CA GLY A 205 5.01 -11.84 4.38
C GLY A 205 5.92 -11.46 5.55
N VAL A 206 6.52 -10.26 5.52
CA VAL A 206 7.38 -9.74 6.59
C VAL A 206 6.58 -9.57 7.89
N ALA A 207 5.37 -9.01 7.83
CA ALA A 207 4.49 -8.83 8.98
C ALA A 207 4.13 -10.19 9.60
N THR A 208 3.73 -11.17 8.78
CA THR A 208 3.39 -12.51 9.24
C THR A 208 4.59 -13.16 9.92
N TYR A 209 5.77 -13.12 9.29
CA TYR A 209 7.00 -13.65 9.87
C TYR A 209 7.31 -13.00 11.22
N PHE A 210 7.26 -11.68 11.32
CA PHE A 210 7.57 -10.94 12.55
C PHE A 210 6.54 -11.23 13.67
N LEU A 211 5.25 -11.21 13.35
CA LEU A 211 4.18 -11.37 14.33
C LEU A 211 4.03 -12.81 14.86
N THR A 212 4.41 -13.81 14.06
CA THR A 212 4.36 -15.22 14.44
C THR A 212 5.57 -15.68 15.26
N ARG A 213 6.61 -14.84 15.43
CA ARG A 213 7.74 -15.18 16.29
C ARG A 213 7.31 -15.49 17.73
N PRO A 214 7.95 -16.46 18.40
CA PRO A 214 7.63 -16.79 19.79
C PRO A 214 7.80 -15.61 20.75
N ALA A 215 7.05 -15.58 21.85
CA ALA A 215 7.09 -14.48 22.81
C ALA A 215 8.44 -14.34 23.54
N PHE A 216 9.27 -15.39 23.57
CA PHE A 216 10.61 -15.31 24.12
C PHE A 216 11.63 -14.66 23.18
N GLU A 217 11.32 -14.56 21.87
CA GLU A 217 12.13 -13.81 20.90
C GLU A 217 11.64 -12.36 20.74
N ILE A 218 10.32 -12.19 20.60
CA ILE A 218 9.69 -10.87 20.41
C ILE A 218 8.46 -10.78 21.31
N GLN A 219 8.48 -9.85 22.25
CA GLN A 219 7.38 -9.66 23.18
C GLN A 219 6.15 -9.08 22.48
N LEU A 220 4.97 -9.23 23.11
CA LEU A 220 3.72 -8.71 22.56
C LEU A 220 3.75 -7.20 22.33
N GLN A 221 4.44 -6.47 23.20
CA GLN A 221 4.55 -5.02 23.11
C GLN A 221 5.25 -4.58 21.83
N GLU A 222 6.41 -5.20 21.50
CA GLU A 222 7.13 -4.93 20.26
C GLU A 222 6.29 -5.28 19.04
N LYS A 223 5.57 -6.43 19.09
CA LYS A 223 4.64 -6.84 18.03
C LYS A 223 3.57 -5.80 17.77
N LEU A 224 2.95 -5.26 18.81
CA LEU A 224 1.91 -4.23 18.68
C LEU A 224 2.46 -2.91 18.12
N ILE A 225 3.66 -2.51 18.53
CA ILE A 225 4.30 -1.30 18.02
C ILE A 225 4.64 -1.44 16.53
N PHE A 226 5.25 -2.55 16.11
CA PHE A 226 5.55 -2.80 14.69
C PHE A 226 4.30 -3.02 13.85
N LEU A 227 3.23 -3.59 14.42
CA LEU A 227 1.97 -3.80 13.74
C LEU A 227 1.37 -2.50 13.19
N THR A 228 1.56 -1.37 13.88
CA THR A 228 1.07 -0.07 13.39
C THR A 228 1.73 0.33 12.06
N PHE A 229 3.04 0.08 11.93
CA PHE A 229 3.77 0.30 10.68
C PHE A 229 3.34 -0.70 9.59
N PHE A 230 3.25 -1.98 9.92
CA PHE A 230 2.84 -2.99 8.94
C PHE A 230 1.43 -2.74 8.40
N ILE A 231 0.47 -2.40 9.26
CA ILE A 231 -0.88 -2.02 8.83
C ILE A 231 -0.83 -0.81 7.90
N GLY A 232 -0.09 0.24 8.27
CA GLY A 232 0.06 1.42 7.43
C GLY A 232 0.64 1.10 6.05
N ALA A 233 1.70 0.28 5.99
CA ALA A 233 2.35 -0.12 4.75
C ALA A 233 1.44 -1.00 3.87
N ILE A 234 0.81 -2.03 4.45
CA ILE A 234 -0.07 -2.94 3.71
C ILE A 234 -1.29 -2.21 3.16
N ILE A 235 -1.92 -1.34 3.95
CA ILE A 235 -3.07 -0.56 3.50
C ILE A 235 -2.67 0.44 2.41
N CYS A 236 -1.55 1.16 2.58
CA CYS A 236 -1.05 2.11 1.58
C CYS A 236 -0.81 1.41 0.24
N LEU A 237 -0.02 0.35 0.22
CA LEU A 237 0.32 -0.38 -1.00
C LEU A 237 -0.92 -1.07 -1.61
N GLY A 238 -1.81 -1.62 -0.75
CA GLY A 238 -3.05 -2.26 -1.17
C GLY A 238 -4.05 -1.28 -1.79
N PHE A 239 -4.25 -0.11 -1.21
CA PHE A 239 -5.13 0.93 -1.77
C PHE A 239 -4.59 1.48 -3.08
N SER A 240 -3.28 1.67 -3.18
CA SER A 240 -2.63 2.09 -4.41
C SER A 240 -2.76 1.04 -5.52
N PHE A 241 -2.46 -0.23 -5.22
CA PHE A 241 -2.71 -1.33 -6.13
C PHE A 241 -4.17 -1.35 -6.62
N ALA A 242 -5.13 -1.23 -5.70
CA ALA A 242 -6.55 -1.22 -6.02
C ALA A 242 -6.92 -0.01 -6.89
N PHE A 243 -6.41 1.19 -6.58
CA PHE A 243 -6.64 2.38 -7.40
C PHE A 243 -6.13 2.18 -8.83
N HIS A 244 -4.87 1.80 -9.01
CA HIS A 244 -4.28 1.61 -10.35
C HIS A 244 -4.94 0.48 -11.14
N THR A 245 -5.52 -0.51 -10.46
CA THR A 245 -6.32 -1.56 -11.12
C THR A 245 -7.69 -1.04 -11.57
N LEU A 246 -8.38 -0.27 -10.72
CA LEU A 246 -9.80 0.08 -10.87
C LEU A 246 -10.04 1.49 -11.42
N CYS A 247 -9.01 2.32 -11.60
CA CYS A 247 -9.15 3.70 -12.08
C CYS A 247 -9.85 3.81 -13.43
N CYS A 248 -9.76 2.77 -14.27
CA CYS A 248 -10.41 2.73 -15.58
C CYS A 248 -11.86 2.19 -15.56
N HIS A 249 -12.41 1.79 -14.39
CA HIS A 249 -13.76 1.24 -14.30
C HIS A 249 -14.84 2.27 -14.66
N SER A 250 -14.88 3.36 -13.92
CA SER A 250 -15.80 4.48 -14.10
C SER A 250 -15.30 5.69 -13.33
N GLU A 251 -15.77 6.87 -13.66
CA GLU A 251 -15.36 8.11 -13.00
C GLU A 251 -15.60 8.07 -11.48
N MET A 252 -16.73 7.51 -11.03
CA MET A 252 -17.06 7.41 -9.60
C MET A 252 -16.12 6.45 -8.88
N VAL A 253 -15.88 5.26 -9.43
CA VAL A 253 -14.99 4.25 -8.86
C VAL A 253 -13.55 4.78 -8.86
N GLY A 254 -13.08 5.38 -9.96
CA GLY A 254 -11.75 5.98 -10.05
C GLY A 254 -11.53 7.06 -8.98
N LYS A 255 -12.50 7.97 -8.78
CA LYS A 255 -12.43 9.01 -7.73
C LYS A 255 -12.41 8.41 -6.32
N LEU A 256 -13.22 7.38 -6.05
CA LEU A 256 -13.25 6.72 -4.73
C LEU A 256 -11.90 6.10 -4.41
N PHE A 257 -11.37 5.26 -5.31
CA PHE A 257 -10.10 4.57 -5.07
C PHE A 257 -8.91 5.53 -5.06
N SER A 258 -8.94 6.62 -5.83
CA SER A 258 -7.95 7.70 -5.75
C SER A 258 -7.90 8.34 -4.36
N LYS A 259 -9.04 8.59 -3.73
CA LYS A 259 -9.09 9.11 -2.35
C LYS A 259 -8.54 8.11 -1.34
N LEU A 260 -8.87 6.82 -1.48
CA LEU A 260 -8.34 5.76 -0.62
C LEU A 260 -6.82 5.63 -0.76
N ASP A 261 -6.29 5.71 -1.97
CA ASP A 261 -4.85 5.71 -2.25
C ASP A 261 -4.14 6.84 -1.49
N TYR A 262 -4.65 8.07 -1.56
CA TYR A 262 -4.09 9.19 -0.78
C TYR A 262 -4.25 9.01 0.74
N CYS A 263 -5.36 8.44 1.22
CA CYS A 263 -5.50 8.10 2.63
C CYS A 263 -4.46 7.07 3.07
N GLY A 264 -4.12 6.12 2.19
CA GLY A 264 -3.06 5.13 2.41
C GLY A 264 -1.71 5.78 2.73
N ILE A 265 -1.34 6.84 2.01
CA ILE A 265 -0.09 7.58 2.27
C ILE A 265 -0.08 8.15 3.71
N ALA A 266 -1.17 8.79 4.14
CA ALA A 266 -1.28 9.33 5.49
C ALA A 266 -1.17 8.23 6.56
N LEU A 267 -1.78 7.06 6.32
CA LEU A 267 -1.72 5.90 7.22
C LEU A 267 -0.30 5.30 7.30
N LEU A 268 0.42 5.22 6.17
CA LEU A 268 1.82 4.78 6.16
C LEU A 268 2.71 5.73 6.95
N ILE A 269 2.56 7.06 6.77
CA ILE A 269 3.33 8.06 7.51
C ILE A 269 3.03 7.93 9.01
N MET A 270 1.76 7.91 9.43
CA MET A 270 1.39 7.72 10.84
C MET A 270 1.97 6.43 11.43
N GLY A 271 1.78 5.31 10.72
CA GLY A 271 2.27 4.01 11.14
C GLY A 271 3.78 3.95 11.27
N SER A 272 4.51 4.68 10.41
CA SER A 272 5.97 4.80 10.46
C SER A 272 6.45 5.59 11.67
N PHE A 273 5.76 6.65 12.06
CA PHE A 273 6.13 7.46 13.22
C PHE A 273 6.00 6.70 14.55
N VAL A 274 5.03 5.78 14.68
CA VAL A 274 4.76 5.11 15.96
C VAL A 274 5.97 4.34 16.47
N PRO A 275 6.56 3.34 15.75
CA PRO A 275 7.72 2.62 16.25
C PRO A 275 8.94 3.52 16.41
N TRP A 276 9.17 4.45 15.48
CA TRP A 276 10.29 5.35 15.56
C TRP A 276 10.24 6.24 16.81
N LEU A 277 9.11 6.91 17.10
CA LEU A 277 8.95 7.75 18.29
C LEU A 277 8.94 6.91 19.57
N TYR A 278 8.38 5.70 19.51
CA TYR A 278 8.34 4.81 20.66
C TYR A 278 9.76 4.43 21.13
N TYR A 279 10.62 3.98 20.22
CA TYR A 279 11.99 3.58 20.56
C TYR A 279 12.94 4.77 20.69
N GLY A 280 12.77 5.84 19.93
CA GLY A 280 13.57 7.06 20.03
C GLY A 280 13.40 7.75 21.38
N PHE A 281 12.17 7.88 21.86
CA PHE A 281 11.85 8.48 23.15
C PHE A 281 11.48 7.42 24.21
N TYR A 282 12.17 6.27 24.19
CA TYR A 282 11.82 5.12 25.03
C TYR A 282 11.74 5.49 26.52
N CYS A 283 12.74 6.18 27.06
CA CYS A 283 12.82 6.60 28.45
C CYS A 283 12.11 7.94 28.74
N HIS A 284 11.57 8.61 27.73
CA HIS A 284 10.99 9.95 27.85
C HIS A 284 9.50 9.97 27.53
N TYR A 285 8.70 9.41 28.44
CA TYR A 285 7.26 9.21 28.24
C TYR A 285 6.50 10.49 27.81
N LYS A 286 6.80 11.65 28.42
CA LYS A 286 6.11 12.92 28.10
C LYS A 286 6.35 13.34 26.65
N HIS A 287 7.61 13.31 26.18
CA HIS A 287 7.97 13.68 24.80
C HIS A 287 7.37 12.70 23.80
N LYS A 288 7.44 11.40 24.10
CA LYS A 288 6.80 10.34 23.29
C LYS A 288 5.31 10.60 23.11
N LEU A 289 4.58 10.89 24.19
CA LEU A 289 3.13 11.15 24.12
C LEU A 289 2.80 12.40 23.32
N ILE A 290 3.54 13.50 23.54
CA ILE A 290 3.35 14.76 22.81
C ILE A 290 3.51 14.55 21.31
N TYR A 291 4.64 13.94 20.89
CA TYR A 291 4.90 13.72 19.46
C TYR A 291 3.92 12.75 18.82
N LEU A 292 3.54 11.65 19.49
CA LEU A 292 2.51 10.75 18.99
C LEU A 292 1.16 11.46 18.82
N THR A 293 0.76 12.31 19.75
CA THR A 293 -0.47 13.10 19.64
C THR A 293 -0.41 14.04 18.43
N VAL A 294 0.70 14.76 18.23
CA VAL A 294 0.90 15.64 17.07
C VAL A 294 0.79 14.84 15.76
N VAL A 295 1.44 13.70 15.67
CA VAL A 295 1.40 12.83 14.47
C VAL A 295 -0.02 12.34 14.18
N ILE A 296 -0.78 11.94 15.20
CA ILE A 296 -2.18 11.51 15.03
C ILE A 296 -3.02 12.67 14.50
N VAL A 297 -2.88 13.88 15.06
CA VAL A 297 -3.62 15.06 14.60
C VAL A 297 -3.29 15.41 13.16
N LEU A 298 -1.99 15.43 12.80
CA LEU A 298 -1.54 15.69 11.42
C LEU A 298 -2.04 14.60 10.45
N GLY A 299 -2.00 13.34 10.86
CA GLY A 299 -2.49 12.22 10.06
C GLY A 299 -4.00 12.30 9.80
N ILE A 300 -4.80 12.55 10.83
CA ILE A 300 -6.26 12.76 10.68
C ILE A 300 -6.53 13.95 9.74
N THR A 301 -5.81 15.06 9.91
CA THR A 301 -5.94 16.24 9.03
C THR A 301 -5.61 15.89 7.58
N SER A 302 -4.54 15.11 7.35
CA SER A 302 -4.15 14.65 6.01
C SER A 302 -5.19 13.73 5.39
N ILE A 303 -5.80 12.83 6.17
CA ILE A 303 -6.89 11.94 5.71
C ILE A 303 -8.11 12.78 5.33
N ILE A 304 -8.55 13.72 6.18
CA ILE A 304 -9.70 14.60 5.88
C ILE A 304 -9.44 15.40 4.60
N THR A 305 -8.22 15.93 4.42
CA THR A 305 -7.84 16.65 3.20
C THR A 305 -7.87 15.74 1.98
N SER A 306 -7.44 14.48 2.10
CA SER A 306 -7.43 13.50 1.02
C SER A 306 -8.83 13.10 0.55
N LEU A 307 -9.81 13.14 1.44
CA LEU A 307 -11.21 12.86 1.12
C LEU A 307 -11.92 14.00 0.37
N TRP A 308 -11.31 15.18 0.31
CA TRP A 308 -11.90 16.33 -0.36
C TRP A 308 -11.78 16.21 -1.88
N ASP A 309 -12.91 16.35 -2.61
CA ASP A 309 -12.99 16.12 -4.05
C ASP A 309 -12.01 16.96 -4.88
N LYS A 310 -11.80 18.22 -4.49
CA LYS A 310 -10.87 19.11 -5.19
C LYS A 310 -9.43 18.65 -5.07
N PHE A 311 -9.06 17.94 -3.99
CA PHE A 311 -7.70 17.47 -3.77
C PHE A 311 -7.23 16.42 -4.80
N SER A 312 -8.17 15.69 -5.39
CA SER A 312 -7.89 14.66 -6.41
C SER A 312 -7.67 15.21 -7.82
N GLN A 313 -7.84 16.52 -8.05
CA GLN A 313 -7.68 17.10 -9.38
C GLN A 313 -6.22 17.04 -9.87
N PRO A 314 -5.96 16.76 -11.17
CA PRO A 314 -4.61 16.65 -11.73
C PRO A 314 -3.73 17.88 -11.55
N ASN A 315 -4.31 19.08 -11.64
CA ASN A 315 -3.61 20.36 -11.46
C ASN A 315 -3.12 20.60 -10.02
N LEU A 316 -3.68 19.90 -9.01
CA LEU A 316 -3.27 20.02 -7.60
C LEU A 316 -2.22 18.97 -7.20
N ARG A 317 -1.62 18.23 -8.14
CA ARG A 317 -0.57 17.25 -7.89
C ARG A 317 0.59 17.80 -7.04
N PRO A 318 1.17 19.01 -7.33
CA PRO A 318 2.22 19.57 -6.48
C PRO A 318 1.74 19.90 -5.06
N LEU A 319 0.48 20.33 -4.89
CA LEU A 319 -0.10 20.60 -3.58
C LEU A 319 -0.23 19.30 -2.77
N ARG A 320 -0.68 18.19 -3.40
CA ARG A 320 -0.72 16.87 -2.76
C ARG A 320 0.66 16.44 -2.27
N ALA A 321 1.66 16.51 -3.15
CA ALA A 321 3.03 16.23 -2.77
C ALA A 321 3.49 17.09 -1.59
N GLY A 322 3.19 18.39 -1.60
CA GLY A 322 3.50 19.33 -0.52
C GLY A 322 2.87 18.96 0.82
N VAL A 323 1.59 18.57 0.83
CA VAL A 323 0.87 18.17 2.07
C VAL A 323 1.52 16.94 2.69
N PHE A 324 1.73 15.87 1.93
CA PHE A 324 2.34 14.65 2.46
C PHE A 324 3.82 14.82 2.81
N MET A 325 4.57 15.60 2.02
CA MET A 325 5.95 15.95 2.35
C MET A 325 6.03 16.74 3.65
N SER A 326 5.17 17.74 3.84
CA SER A 326 5.14 18.52 5.08
C SER A 326 4.82 17.66 6.29
N PHE A 327 3.88 16.72 6.15
CA PHE A 327 3.58 15.75 7.20
C PHE A 327 4.79 14.87 7.51
N GLY A 328 5.42 14.26 6.50
CA GLY A 328 6.63 13.44 6.71
C GLY A 328 7.80 14.25 7.31
N LEU A 329 8.05 15.46 6.80
CA LEU A 329 9.12 16.36 7.28
C LEU A 329 8.87 16.91 8.69
N SER A 330 7.64 16.85 9.21
CA SER A 330 7.38 17.18 10.62
C SER A 330 8.21 16.33 11.59
N GLY A 331 8.67 15.16 11.15
CA GLY A 331 9.59 14.28 11.87
C GLY A 331 11.00 14.86 12.10
N ILE A 332 11.37 15.91 11.39
CA ILE A 332 12.66 16.59 11.63
C ILE A 332 12.70 17.18 13.04
N ILE A 333 11.58 17.69 13.55
CA ILE A 333 11.50 18.29 14.89
C ILE A 333 11.84 17.25 15.99
N PRO A 334 11.14 16.12 16.09
CA PRO A 334 11.52 15.09 17.05
C PRO A 334 12.88 14.46 16.74
N ALA A 335 13.35 14.42 15.48
CA ALA A 335 14.68 13.92 15.15
C ALA A 335 15.80 14.80 15.72
N ILE A 336 15.69 16.12 15.56
CA ILE A 336 16.63 17.08 16.17
C ILE A 336 16.57 16.96 17.70
N HIS A 337 15.38 16.90 18.29
CA HIS A 337 15.22 16.75 19.74
C HIS A 337 15.86 15.45 20.24
N TYR A 338 15.66 14.33 19.53
CA TYR A 338 16.31 13.06 19.86
C TYR A 338 17.85 13.18 19.88
N VAL A 339 18.43 13.81 18.85
CA VAL A 339 19.89 14.03 18.76
C VAL A 339 20.40 14.92 19.89
N LEU A 340 19.66 15.95 20.27
CA LEU A 340 20.05 16.84 21.39
C LEU A 340 20.00 16.12 22.75
N MET A 341 19.12 15.14 22.92
CA MET A 341 18.98 14.37 24.17
C MET A 341 20.01 13.23 24.30
N GLU A 342 20.15 12.43 23.23
CA GLU A 342 21.02 11.23 23.23
C GLU A 342 22.50 11.57 22.90
N GLY A 343 22.74 12.75 22.34
CA GLY A 343 24.04 13.19 21.87
C GLY A 343 24.41 12.63 20.48
N TRP A 344 25.08 13.46 19.69
CA TRP A 344 25.49 13.13 18.32
C TRP A 344 26.50 11.96 18.25
N VAL A 345 27.26 11.76 19.30
CA VAL A 345 28.40 10.79 19.39
C VAL A 345 27.92 9.40 19.83
N SER A 346 26.66 9.24 20.29
CA SER A 346 26.17 7.92 20.69
C SER A 346 26.05 7.02 19.45
N LYS A 347 26.58 5.79 19.52
CA LYS A 347 26.55 4.82 18.40
C LYS A 347 25.16 4.56 17.87
N ILE A 348 24.13 4.70 18.71
CA ILE A 348 22.72 4.54 18.37
C ILE A 348 22.18 5.69 17.56
N SER A 349 22.41 6.94 18.00
CA SER A 349 21.89 8.07 17.26
C SER A 349 22.49 8.15 15.86
N GLN A 350 23.75 7.70 15.68
CA GLN A 350 24.38 7.66 14.36
C GLN A 350 23.76 6.61 13.44
N ALA A 351 23.58 5.37 13.89
CA ALA A 351 23.02 4.30 13.06
C ALA A 351 21.56 4.56 12.72
N SER A 352 20.72 4.88 13.72
CA SER A 352 19.29 5.11 13.51
C SER A 352 19.01 6.36 12.70
N LEU A 353 19.74 7.44 12.92
CA LEU A 353 19.59 8.69 12.18
C LEU A 353 19.98 8.53 10.71
N GLY A 354 21.01 7.75 10.41
CA GLY A 354 21.42 7.46 9.03
C GLY A 354 20.30 6.80 8.22
N TRP A 355 19.62 5.81 8.77
CA TRP A 355 18.49 5.15 8.12
C TRP A 355 17.30 6.10 7.95
N LEU A 356 16.99 6.94 8.95
CA LEU A 356 15.93 7.94 8.85
C LEU A 356 16.22 8.99 7.77
N ILE A 357 17.45 9.45 7.66
CA ILE A 357 17.87 10.40 6.61
C ILE A 357 17.75 9.73 5.24
N LEU A 358 18.25 8.52 5.06
CA LEU A 358 18.14 7.80 3.79
C LEU A 358 16.69 7.58 3.39
N MET A 359 15.84 7.13 4.31
CA MET A 359 14.40 7.00 4.11
C MET A 359 13.78 8.33 3.67
N GLY A 360 14.07 9.42 4.39
CA GLY A 360 13.54 10.75 4.07
C GLY A 360 13.96 11.23 2.68
N LEU A 361 15.23 11.03 2.31
CA LEU A 361 15.74 11.37 0.97
C LEU A 361 15.03 10.57 -0.13
N LEU A 362 14.78 9.28 0.07
CA LEU A 362 14.06 8.45 -0.89
C LEU A 362 12.60 8.92 -1.08
N TYR A 363 11.90 9.24 0.02
CA TYR A 363 10.53 9.79 -0.07
C TYR A 363 10.50 11.16 -0.75
N ILE A 364 11.43 12.08 -0.39
CA ILE A 364 11.50 13.41 -1.02
C ILE A 364 11.79 13.27 -2.51
N LEU A 365 12.76 12.44 -2.89
CA LEU A 365 13.11 12.21 -4.29
C LEU A 365 11.92 11.65 -5.06
N GLY A 366 11.22 10.67 -4.49
CA GLY A 366 9.99 10.12 -5.08
C GLY A 366 8.90 11.18 -5.27
N ALA A 367 8.64 11.98 -4.24
CA ALA A 367 7.66 13.06 -4.30
C ALA A 367 8.02 14.15 -5.34
N LEU A 368 9.31 14.42 -5.54
CA LEU A 368 9.78 15.34 -6.59
C LEU A 368 9.54 14.76 -7.99
N PHE A 369 9.87 13.50 -8.25
CA PHE A 369 9.53 12.85 -9.52
C PHE A 369 8.03 12.91 -9.80
N TYR A 370 7.21 12.54 -8.82
CA TYR A 370 5.75 12.60 -8.91
C TYR A 370 5.24 14.01 -9.23
N ALA A 371 5.74 15.05 -8.53
CA ALA A 371 5.25 16.42 -8.67
C ALA A 371 5.67 17.07 -9.99
N LEU A 372 6.89 16.77 -10.46
CA LEU A 372 7.49 17.37 -11.66
C LEU A 372 7.16 16.62 -12.95
N ARG A 373 6.63 15.37 -12.83
CA ARG A 373 6.36 14.47 -13.96
C ARG A 373 7.62 14.21 -14.82
N VAL A 374 8.75 13.99 -14.17
CA VAL A 374 10.03 13.72 -14.83
C VAL A 374 10.31 12.21 -14.68
N PRO A 375 10.72 11.47 -15.73
CA PRO A 375 11.31 11.98 -17.00
C PRO A 375 10.32 12.22 -18.15
N GLU A 376 9.06 11.76 -18.08
CA GLU A 376 8.12 11.83 -19.21
C GLU A 376 7.85 13.27 -19.70
N ARG A 377 7.98 14.27 -18.80
CA ARG A 377 7.90 15.70 -19.18
C ARG A 377 9.02 16.14 -20.13
N TRP A 378 10.21 15.54 -20.01
CA TRP A 378 11.35 15.86 -20.87
C TRP A 378 11.37 15.01 -22.14
N PHE A 379 10.74 13.85 -22.10
CA PHE A 379 10.70 12.86 -23.19
C PHE A 379 9.24 12.39 -23.41
N PRO A 380 8.32 13.27 -23.86
CA PRO A 380 6.93 12.90 -24.08
C PRO A 380 6.80 11.71 -25.05
N GLY A 381 5.92 10.78 -24.74
CA GLY A 381 5.70 9.58 -25.56
C GLY A 381 6.81 8.52 -25.53
N LYS A 382 7.96 8.79 -24.88
CA LYS A 382 9.05 7.79 -24.76
C LYS A 382 8.96 6.94 -23.51
N CYS A 383 8.29 7.44 -22.47
CA CYS A 383 8.13 6.78 -21.16
C CYS A 383 6.70 6.26 -20.96
N ASP A 384 5.94 5.96 -22.03
CA ASP A 384 4.51 5.65 -21.93
C ASP A 384 4.23 4.37 -21.11
N LEU A 385 5.05 3.34 -21.24
CA LEU A 385 4.86 2.06 -20.56
C LEU A 385 5.79 1.87 -19.37
N TRP A 386 7.04 2.34 -19.47
CA TRP A 386 8.09 2.10 -18.49
C TRP A 386 8.83 3.38 -18.13
N PHE A 387 9.32 3.45 -16.89
CA PHE A 387 10.11 4.57 -16.36
C PHE A 387 9.35 5.90 -16.24
N GLN A 388 8.02 5.86 -16.14
CA GLN A 388 7.22 7.03 -15.79
C GLN A 388 7.59 7.54 -14.39
N SER A 389 7.45 8.84 -14.17
CA SER A 389 7.66 9.45 -12.85
C SER A 389 6.88 8.77 -11.74
N HIS A 390 5.65 8.35 -12.03
CA HIS A 390 4.77 7.68 -11.07
C HIS A 390 5.29 6.28 -10.71
N GLN A 391 5.78 5.51 -11.68
CA GLN A 391 6.41 4.21 -11.42
C GLN A 391 7.69 4.35 -10.58
N ILE A 392 8.51 5.36 -10.88
CA ILE A 392 9.72 5.66 -10.11
C ILE A 392 9.35 6.04 -8.67
N PHE A 393 8.32 6.86 -8.49
CA PHE A 393 7.78 7.21 -7.19
C PHE A 393 7.35 5.97 -6.40
N HIS A 394 6.60 5.04 -6.99
CA HIS A 394 6.19 3.79 -6.37
C HIS A 394 7.36 2.94 -5.87
N VAL A 395 8.38 2.79 -6.71
CA VAL A 395 9.60 2.05 -6.34
C VAL A 395 10.32 2.73 -5.19
N LEU A 396 10.47 4.05 -5.22
CA LEU A 396 11.15 4.80 -4.16
C LEU A 396 10.39 4.75 -2.83
N VAL A 397 9.04 4.80 -2.87
CA VAL A 397 8.18 4.60 -1.68
C VAL A 397 8.40 3.22 -1.08
N LEU A 398 8.41 2.18 -1.91
CA LEU A 398 8.61 0.80 -1.47
C LEU A 398 10.00 0.62 -0.83
N VAL A 399 11.05 1.09 -1.49
CA VAL A 399 12.42 1.04 -0.96
C VAL A 399 12.54 1.83 0.35
N ALA A 400 11.96 3.03 0.42
CA ALA A 400 11.95 3.85 1.62
C ALA A 400 11.25 3.14 2.79
N ALA A 401 10.13 2.44 2.55
CA ALA A 401 9.44 1.66 3.57
C ALA A 401 10.30 0.49 4.11
N PHE A 402 11.06 -0.20 3.26
CA PHE A 402 12.01 -1.24 3.70
C PHE A 402 13.19 -0.66 4.47
N VAL A 403 13.75 0.48 4.04
CA VAL A 403 14.79 1.20 4.78
C VAL A 403 14.28 1.63 6.16
N HIS A 404 13.04 2.12 6.23
CA HIS A 404 12.40 2.45 7.51
C HIS A 404 12.26 1.22 8.41
N TYR A 405 11.74 0.11 7.88
CA TYR A 405 11.62 -1.15 8.63
C TYR A 405 12.96 -1.60 9.21
N HIS A 406 14.03 -1.54 8.42
CA HIS A 406 15.37 -1.85 8.90
C HIS A 406 15.81 -0.91 10.02
N GLY A 407 15.65 0.41 9.84
CA GLY A 407 16.05 1.40 10.86
C GLY A 407 15.31 1.25 12.19
N ILE A 408 13.99 1.06 12.17
CA ILE A 408 13.21 0.83 13.40
C ILE A 408 13.54 -0.52 14.04
N SER A 409 13.92 -1.54 13.27
CA SER A 409 14.34 -2.85 13.80
C SER A 409 15.66 -2.74 14.54
N GLU A 410 16.63 -2.00 14.02
CA GLU A 410 17.89 -1.73 14.73
C GLU A 410 17.66 -0.95 16.03
N MET A 411 16.79 0.09 15.99
CA MET A 411 16.44 0.85 17.20
C MET A 411 15.79 -0.03 18.26
N ALA A 412 14.84 -0.90 17.86
CA ALA A 412 14.16 -1.81 18.75
C ALA A 412 15.16 -2.80 19.39
N MET A 413 15.99 -3.44 18.57
CA MET A 413 16.98 -4.41 19.00
C MET A 413 17.95 -3.81 20.03
N TYR A 414 18.39 -2.58 19.78
CA TYR A 414 19.22 -1.89 20.75
C TYR A 414 18.50 -1.63 22.08
N ARG A 415 17.27 -1.11 22.04
CA ARG A 415 16.53 -0.82 23.28
C ARG A 415 16.20 -2.07 24.08
N VAL A 416 15.90 -3.16 23.44
CA VAL A 416 15.69 -4.46 24.09
C VAL A 416 17.00 -5.00 24.70
N THR A 417 18.16 -4.77 24.07
CA THR A 417 19.46 -5.27 24.55
C THR A 417 20.03 -4.44 25.70
N VAL A 418 19.84 -3.11 25.67
CA VAL A 418 20.34 -2.20 26.72
C VAL A 418 19.51 -2.27 28.00
N GLY A 419 18.24 -2.69 27.91
CA GLY A 419 17.38 -2.89 29.07
C GLY A 419 16.71 -1.61 29.58
N GLU A 420 16.41 -1.61 30.90
CA GLU A 420 15.64 -0.56 31.57
C GLU A 420 16.35 0.80 31.55
N CYS A 421 15.52 1.86 31.50
CA CYS A 421 16.02 3.24 31.61
C CYS A 421 16.68 3.44 32.96
N ASP A 422 17.89 3.97 32.97
CA ASP A 422 18.52 4.42 34.20
C ASP A 422 17.64 5.46 34.92
N ILE A 423 16.96 5.03 35.96
CA ILE A 423 16.26 5.93 36.86
C ILE A 423 17.41 6.64 37.62
N PRO A 424 17.57 7.97 37.53
CA PRO A 424 18.53 8.67 38.41
C PRO A 424 18.13 8.32 39.83
N HIS A 425 18.99 7.55 40.52
CA HIS A 425 18.85 7.34 41.94
C HIS A 425 18.76 8.73 42.57
N GLN A 426 17.60 9.10 43.06
CA GLN A 426 17.50 10.21 44.02
C GLN A 426 18.43 9.84 45.16
N HIS A 427 19.58 10.52 45.22
CA HIS A 427 20.40 10.47 46.42
C HIS A 427 19.48 10.75 47.61
N PRO A 428 19.41 9.86 48.60
CA PRO A 428 18.71 10.17 49.80
C PRO A 428 19.31 11.48 50.36
N ALA A 429 18.45 12.47 50.49
CA ALA A 429 18.83 13.70 51.14
C ALA A 429 19.42 13.33 52.51
N ILE A 430 20.73 13.52 52.67
CA ILE A 430 21.38 13.43 53.98
C ILE A 430 20.79 14.57 54.80
N SER A 431 19.83 14.24 55.64
CA SER A 431 19.35 15.14 56.69
C SER A 431 20.46 15.25 57.73
N PHE A 432 21.08 16.43 57.85
CA PHE A 432 21.83 16.85 59.02
C PHE A 432 20.91 17.36 60.14
#